data_0889ddad2c147a5ad71de38f300baf49
#
_entry.id   0889ddad2c147a5ad71de38f300baf49
#
_cell.length_a   1.000
_cell.length_b   1.000
_cell.length_c   1.000
_cell.angle_alpha   90.00
_cell.angle_beta   90.00
_cell.angle_gamma   90.00
#
_symmetry.space_group_name_H-M   'P 1'
#
loop_
_entity.id
_entity.type
_entity.pdbx_description
1 polymer ?
#
loop_
_entity_poly.entity_id
_entity_poly.type
_entity_poly.pdbx_seq_one_letter_code
_entity_poly.pdbx_strand_id
1 'polypeptide(L)' 'MQQEETIIIHKLQKHLKQSYEDIADAMIGGGIDNMEKYKYMMGQAHAYLKISQEISNLLE' A
#
# COMPACT_ATOMS: atom_id res chain seq x y z
N MET A 1 -3.27 -21.59 -14.67
CA MET A 1 -3.20 -21.88 -13.30
C MET A 1 -2.09 -21.19 -12.59
N GLN A 2 -0.84 -21.65 -12.59
CA GLN A 2 0.22 -20.87 -11.93
C GLN A 2 0.35 -19.47 -12.52
N GLN A 3 0.17 -19.35 -13.85
CA GLN A 3 0.24 -18.04 -14.50
C GLN A 3 -0.87 -17.11 -14.06
N GLU A 4 -2.09 -17.63 -13.90
CA GLU A 4 -3.22 -16.83 -13.44
C GLU A 4 -3.01 -16.35 -12.02
N GLU A 5 -2.51 -17.21 -11.13
CA GLU A 5 -2.21 -16.86 -9.76
C GLU A 5 -1.13 -15.78 -9.71
N THR A 6 -0.09 -15.91 -10.53
CA THR A 6 0.99 -14.92 -10.59
C THR A 6 0.47 -13.58 -11.09
N ILE A 7 -0.42 -13.59 -12.09
CA ILE A 7 -1.01 -12.35 -12.61
C ILE A 7 -1.84 -11.66 -11.52
N ILE A 8 -2.65 -12.43 -10.79
CA ILE A 8 -3.48 -11.87 -9.71
C ILE A 8 -2.60 -11.26 -8.63
N ILE A 9 -1.52 -11.95 -8.24
CA ILE A 9 -0.60 -11.46 -7.22
C ILE A 9 0.07 -10.15 -7.69
N HIS A 10 0.51 -10.09 -8.94
CA HIS A 10 1.11 -8.87 -9.47
C HIS A 10 0.12 -7.71 -9.53
N LYS A 11 -1.13 -7.99 -9.88
CA LYS A 11 -2.17 -6.96 -9.86
C LYS A 11 -2.43 -6.47 -8.45
N LEU A 12 -2.43 -7.37 -7.47
CA LEU A 12 -2.60 -7.00 -6.07
C LEU A 12 -1.43 -6.13 -5.60
N GLN A 13 -0.19 -6.50 -5.93
CA GLN A 13 0.98 -5.70 -5.57
C GLN A 13 0.90 -4.31 -6.17
N LYS A 14 0.48 -4.20 -7.42
CA LYS A 14 0.32 -2.91 -8.09
C LYS A 14 -0.74 -2.07 -7.40
N HIS A 15 -1.85 -2.71 -7.03
CA HIS A 15 -2.93 -2.03 -6.32
C HIS A 15 -2.48 -1.52 -4.96
N LEU A 16 -1.73 -2.33 -4.20
CA LEU A 16 -1.21 -1.94 -2.90
C LEU A 16 -0.23 -0.77 -3.03
N LYS A 17 0.63 -0.82 -4.04
CA LYS A 17 1.57 0.28 -4.31
C LYS A 17 0.82 1.57 -4.63
N GLN A 18 -0.20 1.49 -5.48
CA GLN A 18 -1.01 2.65 -5.84
C GLN A 18 -1.73 3.22 -4.61
N SER A 19 -2.28 2.35 -3.76
CA SER A 19 -2.95 2.77 -2.54
C SER A 19 -1.99 3.48 -1.59
N TYR A 20 -0.77 2.97 -1.48
CA TYR A 20 0.27 3.61 -0.67
C TYR A 20 0.62 4.99 -1.23
N GLU A 21 0.82 5.09 -2.54
CA GLU A 21 1.17 6.35 -3.20
C GLU A 21 0.05 7.38 -3.06
N ASP A 22 -1.21 6.95 -3.16
CA ASP A 22 -2.36 7.85 -3.00
C ASP A 22 -2.40 8.45 -1.60
N ILE A 23 -2.10 7.64 -0.59
CA ILE A 23 -2.06 8.13 0.80
C ILE A 23 -0.89 9.09 0.98
N ALA A 24 0.28 8.73 0.45
CA ALA A 24 1.46 9.60 0.54
C ALA A 24 1.21 10.94 -0.15
N ASP A 25 0.58 10.92 -1.33
CA ASP A 25 0.24 12.16 -2.06
C ASP A 25 -0.73 13.01 -1.26
N ALA A 26 -1.72 12.40 -0.64
CA ALA A 26 -2.68 13.13 0.20
C ALA A 26 -1.99 13.78 1.40
N MET A 27 -1.02 13.09 2.00
CA MET A 27 -0.26 13.63 3.12
C MET A 27 0.61 14.82 2.70
N ILE A 28 1.29 14.69 1.55
CA ILE A 28 2.16 15.75 1.02
C ILE A 28 1.32 16.93 0.56
N GLY A 29 0.17 16.67 -0.03
CA GLY A 29 -0.71 17.70 -0.60
C GLY A 29 -1.46 18.54 0.42
N GLY A 30 -1.22 18.36 1.71
CA GLY A 30 -1.85 19.19 2.74
C GLY A 30 -3.22 18.70 3.21
N GLY A 31 -3.56 17.46 2.93
CA GLY A 31 -4.79 16.86 3.41
C GLY A 31 -4.81 16.57 4.90
N ILE A 32 -3.68 16.84 5.58
CA ILE A 32 -3.55 16.59 7.01
C ILE A 32 -3.70 17.90 7.76
N ASP A 33 -4.73 17.98 8.58
CA ASP A 33 -5.02 19.19 9.37
C ASP A 33 -4.96 18.93 10.88
N ASN A 34 -4.77 17.67 11.30
CA ASN A 34 -4.63 17.36 12.72
C ASN A 34 -3.83 16.05 12.90
N MET A 35 -3.42 15.82 14.15
CA MET A 35 -2.57 14.70 14.50
C MET A 35 -3.30 13.36 14.39
N GLU A 36 -4.58 13.30 14.69
CA GLU A 36 -5.34 12.07 14.60
C GLU A 36 -5.42 11.58 13.16
N LYS A 37 -5.69 12.50 12.25
CA LYS A 37 -5.73 12.20 10.82
C LYS A 37 -4.36 11.75 10.32
N TYR A 38 -3.30 12.40 10.77
CA TYR A 38 -1.93 12.03 10.44
C TYR A 38 -1.64 10.59 10.87
N LYS A 39 -1.95 10.25 12.12
CA LYS A 39 -1.71 8.90 12.65
C LYS A 39 -2.51 7.84 11.88
N TYR A 40 -3.75 8.15 11.54
CA TYR A 40 -4.60 7.25 10.79
C TYR A 40 -4.00 6.97 9.41
N MET A 41 -3.60 8.01 8.68
CA MET A 41 -3.03 7.88 7.35
C MET A 41 -1.69 7.16 7.38
N MET A 42 -0.85 7.46 8.38
CA MET A 42 0.42 6.74 8.55
C MET A 42 0.20 5.26 8.81
N GLY A 43 -0.81 4.92 9.63
CA GLY A 43 -1.16 3.52 9.88
C GLY A 43 -1.58 2.80 8.62
N GLN A 44 -2.39 3.44 7.79
CA GLN A 44 -2.79 2.87 6.51
C GLN A 44 -1.59 2.66 5.59
N ALA A 45 -0.73 3.67 5.48
CA ALA A 45 0.46 3.59 4.63
C ALA A 45 1.38 2.46 5.08
N HIS A 46 1.62 2.35 6.38
CA HIS A 46 2.44 1.27 6.93
C HIS A 46 1.83 -0.10 6.66
N ALA A 47 0.52 -0.24 6.77
CA ALA A 47 -0.16 -1.51 6.50
C ALA A 47 0.01 -1.93 5.05
N TYR A 48 -0.20 -1.02 4.11
CA TYR A 48 -0.03 -1.32 2.69
C TYR A 48 1.41 -1.71 2.38
N LEU A 49 2.37 -0.98 2.94
CA LEU A 49 3.78 -1.26 2.73
C LEU A 49 4.17 -2.62 3.30
N LYS A 50 3.72 -2.92 4.50
CA LYS A 50 4.01 -4.19 5.15
C LYS A 50 3.45 -5.37 4.36
N ILE A 51 2.20 -5.26 3.90
CA ILE A 51 1.56 -6.32 3.12
C ILE A 51 2.32 -6.52 1.80
N SER A 52 2.70 -5.44 1.12
CA SER A 52 3.50 -5.52 -0.11
C SER A 52 4.80 -6.26 0.11
N GLN A 53 5.49 -5.98 1.22
CA GLN A 53 6.75 -6.64 1.54
C GLN A 53 6.55 -8.12 1.84
N GLU A 54 5.48 -8.47 2.56
CA GLU A 54 5.17 -9.86 2.86
C GLU A 54 4.86 -10.65 1.60
N ILE A 55 4.12 -10.07 0.66
CA ILE A 55 3.84 -10.71 -0.61
C ILE A 55 5.13 -10.95 -1.38
N SER A 56 6.02 -9.95 -1.45
CA SER A 56 7.30 -10.09 -2.13
C SER A 56 8.15 -11.20 -1.50
N ASN A 57 8.16 -11.28 -0.16
CA ASN A 57 8.90 -12.31 0.54
C ASN A 57 8.36 -13.71 0.25
N LEU A 58 7.04 -13.83 0.13
CA LEU A 58 6.42 -15.12 -0.19
C LEU A 58 6.70 -15.58 -1.62
N LEU A 59 6.95 -14.63 -2.52
CA LEU A 59 7.26 -14.94 -3.91
C LEU A 59 8.71 -15.38 -4.11
N GLU A 60 9.58 -15.05 -3.18
CA GLU A 60 10.97 -15.50 -3.21
C GLU A 60 11.08 -16.94 -2.72
#